data_b778a86df7a4f65e4e681718a5ad62d8
#
_entry.id   b778a86df7a4f65e4e681718a5ad62d8
#
_cell.length_a   1.000
_cell.length_b   1.000
_cell.length_c   1.000
_cell.angle_alpha   90.00
_cell.angle_beta   90.00
_cell.angle_gamma   90.00
#
_symmetry.space_group_name_H-M   'P 1'
#
loop_
_entity.id
_entity.type
_entity.pdbx_description
1 polymer ?
#
loop_
_entity_poly.entity_id
_entity_poly.type
_entity_poly.pdbx_seq_one_letter_code
_entity_poly.pdbx_strand_id
1 'polypeptide(L)'
;AASDVYKRQYVEISGTSHALLHYGIKRTPVMSGELKFADSNSMDVYGFSLANATPDRLIITEERITWHRKGEKKPYEIALEPNFKESALAECEDPVAKTIFQMLSYCKVYQFHDSSTEGPLRQACPVETANYLQSHGNNLPSFLLFLRENYKDAYNRIVDYVRDVVPQFQDFYLEPVGGIISLRWIDNSATDYRFNAYQFSDGSIRFIALAALLLQPAQTMPNVIILDEPELGLHPYAISQLAEMIKDASIHAQVIIATQSKDLVDHFDIGDISVVEMNKETQATSVTHLDAKEYHLWLQNYTVSELWDKNIIGGRPV
;
A
#
# COMPACT_ATOMS: atom_id res chain seq x y z
N ALA A 1 -10.70 17.45 -3.30
CA ALA A 1 -10.82 17.61 -4.77
C ALA A 1 -10.37 16.34 -5.54
N ALA A 2 -9.46 15.53 -4.99
CA ALA A 2 -9.03 14.29 -5.64
C ALA A 2 -10.00 13.12 -5.45
N SER A 3 -10.86 13.16 -4.44
CA SER A 3 -11.66 12.01 -4.00
C SER A 3 -12.82 11.66 -4.95
N ASP A 4 -13.46 12.63 -5.60
CA ASP A 4 -14.66 12.36 -6.42
C ASP A 4 -14.31 11.73 -7.77
N VAL A 5 -13.20 12.17 -8.35
CA VAL A 5 -12.69 11.58 -9.61
C VAL A 5 -12.29 10.14 -9.35
N TYR A 6 -11.59 9.85 -8.27
CA TYR A 6 -11.14 8.50 -7.93
C TYR A 6 -12.29 7.56 -7.55
N LYS A 7 -13.24 7.99 -6.72
CA LYS A 7 -14.41 7.17 -6.37
C LYS A 7 -15.24 6.84 -7.60
N ARG A 8 -15.52 7.83 -8.43
CA ARG A 8 -16.27 7.66 -9.68
C ARG A 8 -15.50 6.77 -10.67
N GLN A 9 -14.21 7.01 -10.86
CA GLN A 9 -13.36 6.16 -11.71
C GLN A 9 -13.31 4.73 -11.19
N TYR A 10 -13.18 4.54 -9.88
CA TYR A 10 -13.18 3.21 -9.28
C TYR A 10 -14.50 2.46 -9.55
N VAL A 11 -15.65 3.12 -9.40
CA VAL A 11 -16.94 2.54 -9.74
C VAL A 11 -17.03 2.18 -11.22
N GLU A 12 -16.58 3.07 -12.13
CA GLU A 12 -16.57 2.84 -13.57
C GLU A 12 -15.66 1.67 -13.97
N ILE A 13 -14.44 1.58 -13.38
CA ILE A 13 -13.49 0.49 -13.64
C ILE A 13 -14.01 -0.84 -13.07
N SER A 14 -14.68 -0.81 -11.92
CA SER A 14 -15.25 -2.01 -11.27
C SER A 14 -16.54 -2.52 -11.94
N GLY A 15 -16.96 -1.86 -13.01
CA GLY A 15 -18.11 -2.25 -13.83
C GLY A 15 -19.39 -1.51 -13.51
N THR A 16 -19.78 -1.42 -12.27
CA THR A 16 -20.96 -0.66 -11.80
C THR A 16 -20.96 -0.55 -10.28
N SER A 17 -21.72 0.38 -9.70
CA SER A 17 -21.93 0.42 -8.24
C SER A 17 -22.57 -0.88 -7.70
N HIS A 18 -23.34 -1.58 -8.54
CA HIS A 18 -23.87 -2.91 -8.23
C HIS A 18 -22.81 -3.98 -8.02
N ALA A 19 -21.72 -3.94 -8.78
CA ALA A 19 -20.64 -4.91 -8.70
C ALA A 19 -19.84 -4.79 -7.38
N LEU A 20 -19.86 -3.62 -6.77
CA LEU A 20 -19.19 -3.35 -5.49
C LEU A 20 -19.99 -3.82 -4.28
N LEU A 21 -21.28 -4.09 -4.45
CA LEU A 21 -22.16 -4.55 -3.38
C LEU A 21 -22.26 -6.09 -3.41
N HIS A 22 -22.05 -6.73 -2.29
CA HIS A 22 -22.08 -8.18 -2.15
C HIS A 22 -23.41 -8.76 -2.67
N TYR A 23 -23.35 -9.49 -3.79
CA TYR A 23 -24.50 -9.98 -4.55
C TYR A 23 -25.51 -8.91 -5.02
N GLY A 24 -25.05 -7.65 -5.15
CA GLY A 24 -25.82 -6.53 -5.67
C GLY A 24 -26.82 -5.92 -4.71
N ILE A 25 -27.48 -4.85 -5.16
CA ILE A 25 -28.37 -3.98 -4.35
C ILE A 25 -29.50 -4.73 -3.64
N LYS A 26 -30.06 -5.76 -4.28
CA LYS A 26 -31.20 -6.49 -3.71
C LYS A 26 -30.82 -7.26 -2.44
N ARG A 27 -29.57 -7.69 -2.34
CA ARG A 27 -29.07 -8.48 -1.21
C ARG A 27 -28.31 -7.61 -0.20
N THR A 28 -27.53 -6.67 -0.70
CA THR A 28 -26.75 -5.73 0.11
C THR A 28 -26.99 -4.30 -0.35
N PRO A 29 -28.04 -3.63 0.17
CA PRO A 29 -28.38 -2.27 -0.27
C PRO A 29 -27.40 -1.21 0.23
N VAL A 30 -26.68 -1.48 1.33
CA VAL A 30 -25.76 -0.56 2.00
C VAL A 30 -24.46 -1.30 2.34
N MET A 31 -23.34 -0.63 2.12
CA MET A 31 -22.03 -1.02 2.55
C MET A 31 -21.54 -0.03 3.60
N SER A 32 -21.08 -0.51 4.74
CA SER A 32 -20.56 0.33 5.81
C SER A 32 -19.12 -0.03 6.13
N GLY A 33 -18.34 0.98 6.52
CA GLY A 33 -16.96 0.82 6.97
C GLY A 33 -16.70 1.62 8.23
N GLU A 34 -15.76 1.12 9.04
CA GLU A 34 -15.27 1.79 10.23
C GLU A 34 -13.75 1.69 10.26
N LEU A 35 -13.06 2.84 10.32
CA LEU A 35 -11.61 2.95 10.41
C LEU A 35 -11.25 3.46 11.79
N LYS A 36 -10.36 2.75 12.48
CA LYS A 36 -9.90 3.07 13.82
C LYS A 36 -8.43 3.48 13.77
N PHE A 37 -8.15 4.64 14.31
CA PHE A 37 -6.80 5.16 14.47
C PHE A 37 -6.53 5.26 15.97
N ALA A 38 -5.60 4.48 16.47
CA ALA A 38 -5.32 4.40 17.90
C ALA A 38 -3.84 4.69 18.19
N ASP A 39 -3.62 5.44 19.26
CA ASP A 39 -2.32 5.57 19.91
C ASP A 39 -2.39 5.08 21.37
N SER A 40 -1.33 5.32 22.14
CA SER A 40 -1.29 4.91 23.57
C SER A 40 -2.35 5.62 24.44
N ASN A 41 -2.88 6.77 24.01
CA ASN A 41 -3.69 7.69 24.81
C ASN A 41 -5.07 7.99 24.24
N SER A 42 -5.27 7.78 22.93
CA SER A 42 -6.51 8.12 22.23
C SER A 42 -6.88 7.10 21.16
N MET A 43 -8.14 7.11 20.77
CA MET A 43 -8.67 6.35 19.65
C MET A 43 -9.63 7.23 18.87
N ASP A 44 -9.31 7.46 17.61
CA ASP A 44 -10.15 8.14 16.64
C ASP A 44 -10.82 7.11 15.75
N VAL A 45 -12.11 7.28 15.52
CA VAL A 45 -12.90 6.38 14.67
C VAL A 45 -13.60 7.19 13.61
N TYR A 46 -13.44 6.78 12.37
CA TYR A 46 -14.18 7.29 11.23
C TYR A 46 -15.09 6.21 10.69
N GLY A 47 -16.40 6.43 10.76
CA GLY A 47 -17.43 5.52 10.27
C GLY A 47 -18.17 6.13 9.09
N PHE A 48 -18.47 5.32 8.08
CA PHE A 48 -19.25 5.74 6.91
C PHE A 48 -20.17 4.63 6.40
N SER A 49 -21.25 5.03 5.72
CA SER A 49 -22.15 4.13 4.99
C SER A 49 -22.33 4.61 3.57
N LEU A 50 -22.25 3.66 2.62
CA LEU A 50 -22.39 3.89 1.20
C LEU A 50 -23.62 3.13 0.67
N ALA A 51 -24.43 3.78 -0.13
CA ALA A 51 -25.58 3.16 -0.81
C ALA A 51 -25.54 3.44 -2.32
N ASN A 52 -26.19 2.58 -3.08
CA ASN A 52 -26.40 2.83 -4.49
C ASN A 52 -27.44 3.92 -4.71
N ALA A 53 -27.19 4.79 -5.70
CA ALA A 53 -28.13 5.80 -6.16
C ALA A 53 -28.17 5.84 -7.70
N THR A 54 -29.35 6.19 -8.23
CA THR A 54 -29.56 6.35 -9.68
C THR A 54 -28.75 7.55 -10.22
N PRO A 55 -28.14 7.48 -11.42
CA PRO A 55 -28.25 6.36 -12.39
C PRO A 55 -27.32 5.18 -12.14
N ASP A 56 -26.17 5.34 -11.51
CA ASP A 56 -25.20 4.28 -11.12
C ASP A 56 -24.07 4.92 -10.32
N ARG A 57 -24.34 5.22 -9.07
CA ARG A 57 -23.42 5.93 -8.18
C ARG A 57 -23.43 5.30 -6.80
N LEU A 58 -22.29 5.35 -6.12
CA LEU A 58 -22.23 5.18 -4.68
C LEU A 58 -22.31 6.57 -4.03
N ILE A 59 -23.28 6.74 -3.13
CA ILE A 59 -23.45 7.95 -2.33
C ILE A 59 -23.13 7.65 -0.87
N ILE A 60 -22.60 8.63 -0.16
CA ILE A 60 -22.41 8.56 1.27
C ILE A 60 -23.76 8.88 1.92
N THR A 61 -24.32 7.96 2.70
CA THR A 61 -25.60 8.11 3.39
C THR A 61 -25.45 8.47 4.85
N GLU A 62 -24.34 8.03 5.45
CA GLU A 62 -23.99 8.33 6.84
C GLU A 62 -22.50 8.54 6.95
N GLU A 63 -22.11 9.47 7.78
CA GLU A 63 -20.72 9.75 8.06
C GLU A 63 -20.58 10.26 9.49
N ARG A 64 -19.67 9.67 10.25
CA ARG A 64 -19.43 10.05 11.65
C ARG A 64 -17.97 9.96 12.02
N ILE A 65 -17.56 10.80 12.94
CA ILE A 65 -16.30 10.73 13.63
C ILE A 65 -16.54 10.56 15.13
N THR A 66 -15.71 9.76 15.77
CA THR A 66 -15.73 9.57 17.22
C THR A 66 -14.31 9.67 17.73
N TRP A 67 -14.11 10.42 18.78
CA TRP A 67 -12.82 10.52 19.45
C TRP A 67 -12.96 10.14 20.91
N HIS A 68 -12.10 9.27 21.38
CA HIS A 68 -12.09 8.79 22.74
C HIS A 68 -10.69 8.88 23.35
N ARG A 69 -10.56 9.65 24.42
CA ARG A 69 -9.31 9.75 25.19
C ARG A 69 -9.32 8.81 26.39
N LYS A 70 -8.20 8.16 26.65
CA LYS A 70 -8.04 7.25 27.77
C LYS A 70 -8.29 8.00 29.09
N GLY A 71 -9.24 7.49 29.88
CA GLY A 71 -9.66 8.10 31.15
C GLY A 71 -10.90 9.00 31.07
N GLU A 72 -11.39 9.32 29.90
CA GLU A 72 -12.66 10.02 29.72
C GLU A 72 -13.84 9.06 29.77
N LYS A 73 -14.96 9.50 30.38
CA LYS A 73 -16.14 8.63 30.57
C LYS A 73 -17.01 8.49 29.32
N LYS A 74 -16.93 9.43 28.41
CA LYS A 74 -17.74 9.43 27.18
C LYS A 74 -16.88 9.82 25.99
N PRO A 75 -17.01 9.14 24.84
CA PRO A 75 -16.41 9.59 23.61
C PRO A 75 -17.04 10.90 23.13
N TYR A 76 -16.25 11.71 22.46
CA TYR A 76 -16.75 12.83 21.66
C TYR A 76 -17.22 12.27 20.32
N GLU A 77 -18.40 12.65 19.87
CA GLU A 77 -18.97 12.17 18.60
C GLU A 77 -19.58 13.30 17.81
N ILE A 78 -19.29 13.31 16.51
CA ILE A 78 -19.90 14.24 15.54
C ILE A 78 -20.46 13.40 14.39
N ALA A 79 -21.74 13.59 14.11
CA ALA A 79 -22.35 13.20 12.85
C ALA A 79 -22.04 14.28 11.80
N LEU A 80 -21.40 13.89 10.71
CA LEU A 80 -21.16 14.80 9.59
C LEU A 80 -22.38 14.80 8.68
N GLU A 81 -22.76 15.98 8.19
CA GLU A 81 -23.85 16.07 7.22
C GLU A 81 -23.37 15.55 5.86
N PRO A 82 -23.90 14.42 5.37
CA PRO A 82 -23.38 13.82 4.15
C PRO A 82 -23.70 14.70 2.94
N ASN A 83 -22.66 15.09 2.24
CA ASN A 83 -22.77 15.76 0.94
C ASN A 83 -22.97 14.72 -0.19
N PHE A 84 -23.84 13.75 -0.03
CA PHE A 84 -24.16 12.64 -0.95
C PHE A 84 -23.10 12.24 -2.02
N LYS A 85 -22.27 13.17 -2.48
CA LYS A 85 -21.26 12.97 -3.53
C LYS A 85 -19.86 12.78 -2.94
N GLU A 86 -19.51 13.57 -1.92
CA GLU A 86 -18.19 13.65 -1.32
C GLU A 86 -18.27 13.46 0.20
N SER A 87 -17.15 13.07 0.81
CA SER A 87 -17.02 13.07 2.26
C SER A 87 -17.07 14.51 2.80
N ALA A 88 -17.93 14.74 3.77
CA ALA A 88 -17.95 16.00 4.51
C ALA A 88 -16.71 16.19 5.41
N LEU A 89 -15.91 15.15 5.59
CA LEU A 89 -14.70 15.15 6.39
C LEU A 89 -13.69 16.20 5.89
N ALA A 90 -13.57 16.36 4.56
CA ALA A 90 -12.63 17.32 3.96
C ALA A 90 -12.97 18.79 4.24
N GLU A 91 -14.26 19.10 4.43
CA GLU A 91 -14.77 20.47 4.64
C GLU A 91 -15.05 20.75 6.11
N CYS A 92 -14.92 19.75 6.99
CA CYS A 92 -15.20 19.88 8.42
C CYS A 92 -14.10 20.67 9.12
N GLU A 93 -14.51 21.73 9.84
CA GLU A 93 -13.56 22.59 10.58
C GLU A 93 -13.15 22.01 11.93
N ASP A 94 -13.75 20.92 12.38
CA ASP A 94 -13.42 20.26 13.63
C ASP A 94 -11.96 19.74 13.65
N PRO A 95 -11.19 19.94 14.72
CA PRO A 95 -9.80 19.49 14.79
C PRO A 95 -9.62 17.98 14.65
N VAL A 96 -10.55 17.17 15.19
CA VAL A 96 -10.50 15.70 15.09
C VAL A 96 -10.76 15.27 13.65
N ALA A 97 -11.76 15.90 12.98
CA ALA A 97 -12.05 15.67 11.57
C ALA A 97 -10.83 15.97 10.68
N LYS A 98 -10.15 17.09 10.91
CA LYS A 98 -8.92 17.47 10.20
C LYS A 98 -7.80 16.45 10.40
N THR A 99 -7.63 15.97 11.63
CA THR A 99 -6.64 14.94 11.95
C THR A 99 -6.93 13.63 11.22
N ILE A 100 -8.18 13.15 11.29
CA ILE A 100 -8.61 11.93 10.57
C ILE A 100 -8.45 12.11 9.05
N PHE A 101 -8.83 13.25 8.50
CA PHE A 101 -8.64 13.55 7.08
C PHE A 101 -7.18 13.50 6.66
N GLN A 102 -6.29 14.07 7.47
CA GLN A 102 -4.85 13.98 7.23
C GLN A 102 -4.37 12.54 7.27
N MET A 103 -4.71 11.75 8.30
CA MET A 103 -4.34 10.35 8.40
C MET A 103 -4.79 9.54 7.17
N LEU A 104 -6.05 9.71 6.74
CA LEU A 104 -6.60 9.05 5.55
C LEU A 104 -5.89 9.49 4.26
N SER A 105 -5.52 10.76 4.16
CA SER A 105 -4.82 11.30 2.98
C SER A 105 -3.42 10.71 2.81
N TYR A 106 -2.81 10.26 3.91
CA TYR A 106 -1.51 9.59 3.94
C TYR A 106 -1.60 8.06 3.94
N CYS A 107 -2.79 7.47 3.77
CA CYS A 107 -2.96 6.05 3.46
C CYS A 107 -2.81 5.85 1.95
N LYS A 108 -1.83 5.08 1.52
CA LYS A 108 -1.54 4.88 0.09
C LYS A 108 -1.50 3.40 -0.27
N VAL A 109 -2.17 3.07 -1.36
CA VAL A 109 -2.09 1.75 -2.00
C VAL A 109 -1.11 1.84 -3.15
N TYR A 110 -0.15 0.93 -3.19
CA TYR A 110 0.85 0.84 -4.24
C TYR A 110 0.70 -0.47 -5.00
N GLN A 111 0.72 -0.37 -6.32
CA GLN A 111 0.59 -1.49 -7.25
C GLN A 111 1.64 -1.37 -8.35
N PHE A 112 2.69 -2.17 -8.25
CA PHE A 112 3.80 -2.18 -9.21
C PHE A 112 3.71 -3.39 -10.15
N HIS A 113 2.49 -3.88 -10.43
CA HIS A 113 2.28 -5.10 -11.25
C HIS A 113 2.61 -4.89 -12.71
N ASP A 114 2.31 -3.72 -13.27
CA ASP A 114 2.58 -3.42 -14.68
C ASP A 114 4.03 -3.00 -14.88
N SER A 115 4.88 -3.99 -15.14
CA SER A 115 6.28 -3.85 -15.54
C SER A 115 6.51 -4.02 -17.04
N SER A 116 5.43 -4.05 -17.83
CA SER A 116 5.50 -4.14 -19.30
C SER A 116 6.28 -2.98 -19.91
N THR A 117 6.62 -3.09 -21.19
CA THR A 117 7.33 -2.03 -21.92
C THR A 117 6.60 -0.70 -21.89
N GLU A 118 5.27 -0.72 -21.94
CA GLU A 118 4.42 0.47 -21.85
C GLU A 118 4.02 0.82 -20.41
N GLY A 119 4.45 0.01 -19.44
CA GLY A 119 4.07 0.14 -18.04
C GLY A 119 4.64 1.39 -17.36
N PRO A 120 3.97 1.88 -16.30
CA PRO A 120 4.28 3.15 -15.64
C PRO A 120 5.70 3.24 -15.09
N LEU A 121 6.28 2.12 -14.63
CA LEU A 121 7.64 2.07 -14.07
C LEU A 121 8.74 2.38 -15.08
N ARG A 122 8.46 2.24 -16.39
CA ARG A 122 9.44 2.43 -17.47
C ARG A 122 9.28 3.76 -18.18
N GLN A 123 8.22 4.52 -17.88
CA GLN A 123 7.92 5.78 -18.56
C GLN A 123 8.79 6.92 -18.06
N ALA A 124 9.04 7.87 -18.97
CA ALA A 124 9.59 9.16 -18.60
C ALA A 124 8.52 10.04 -17.95
N CYS A 125 8.93 10.92 -17.05
CA CYS A 125 8.02 11.79 -16.31
C CYS A 125 8.59 13.22 -16.20
N PRO A 126 7.74 14.23 -15.91
CA PRO A 126 8.21 15.58 -15.56
C PRO A 126 8.99 15.55 -14.24
N VAL A 127 10.06 16.34 -14.16
CA VAL A 127 10.88 16.47 -12.93
C VAL A 127 10.07 17.02 -11.78
N GLU A 128 9.10 17.89 -12.05
CA GLU A 128 8.23 18.54 -11.05
C GLU A 128 7.34 17.56 -10.24
N THR A 129 7.21 16.30 -10.69
CA THR A 129 6.39 15.28 -10.01
C THR A 129 7.10 14.56 -8.86
N ALA A 130 8.18 15.10 -8.34
CA ALA A 130 9.15 14.43 -7.46
C ALA A 130 8.75 14.29 -5.99
N ASN A 131 7.77 15.04 -5.48
CA ASN A 131 7.56 15.22 -4.03
C ASN A 131 7.13 13.96 -3.26
N TYR A 132 6.59 12.96 -3.94
CA TYR A 132 6.19 11.65 -3.40
C TYR A 132 6.14 10.61 -4.51
N LEU A 133 6.30 9.35 -4.15
CA LEU A 133 6.15 8.25 -5.11
C LEU A 133 4.67 8.01 -5.42
N GLN A 134 4.30 8.00 -6.69
CA GLN A 134 2.93 7.71 -7.13
C GLN A 134 2.59 6.22 -7.00
N SER A 135 1.31 5.91 -6.84
CA SER A 135 0.82 4.55 -6.54
C SER A 135 1.24 3.48 -7.56
N HIS A 136 1.43 3.84 -8.81
CA HIS A 136 1.89 2.93 -9.88
C HIS A 136 3.35 3.15 -10.27
N GLY A 137 4.07 4.03 -9.57
CA GLY A 137 5.48 4.34 -9.85
C GLY A 137 5.73 5.16 -11.11
N ASN A 138 4.70 5.84 -11.66
CA ASN A 138 4.81 6.65 -12.89
C ASN A 138 5.90 7.73 -12.82
N ASN A 139 6.26 8.16 -11.62
CA ASN A 139 7.25 9.19 -11.37
C ASN A 139 8.53 8.65 -10.72
N LEU A 140 8.79 7.35 -10.81
CA LEU A 140 9.97 6.72 -10.18
C LEU A 140 11.29 7.46 -10.49
N PRO A 141 11.62 7.83 -11.75
CA PRO A 141 12.88 8.51 -12.00
C PRO A 141 12.98 9.91 -11.38
N SER A 142 11.89 10.69 -11.34
CA SER A 142 11.91 12.01 -10.69
C SER A 142 11.95 11.89 -9.16
N PHE A 143 11.31 10.87 -8.58
CA PHE A 143 11.38 10.60 -7.16
C PHE A 143 12.78 10.17 -6.72
N LEU A 144 13.46 9.30 -7.48
CA LEU A 144 14.86 8.93 -7.23
C LEU A 144 15.80 10.15 -7.34
N LEU A 145 15.58 11.04 -8.32
CA LEU A 145 16.31 12.29 -8.42
C LEU A 145 16.10 13.17 -7.18
N PHE A 146 14.87 13.35 -6.75
CA PHE A 146 14.53 14.09 -5.53
C PHE A 146 15.24 13.53 -4.29
N LEU A 147 15.26 12.20 -4.13
CA LEU A 147 15.98 11.55 -3.03
C LEU A 147 17.50 11.78 -3.14
N ARG A 148 18.08 11.67 -4.33
CA ARG A 148 19.51 11.92 -4.58
C ARG A 148 19.93 13.34 -4.16
N GLU A 149 19.07 14.33 -4.45
CA GLU A 149 19.37 15.73 -4.21
C GLU A 149 19.11 16.17 -2.75
N ASN A 150 18.08 15.62 -2.11
CA ASN A 150 17.63 16.08 -0.80
C ASN A 150 17.91 15.09 0.33
N TYR A 151 18.07 13.79 0.04
CA TYR A 151 18.18 12.70 1.01
C TYR A 151 19.22 11.65 0.58
N LYS A 152 20.47 12.10 0.46
CA LYS A 152 21.56 11.31 -0.11
C LYS A 152 21.78 9.95 0.55
N ASP A 153 21.61 9.87 1.86
CA ASP A 153 21.79 8.61 2.59
C ASP A 153 20.71 7.58 2.24
N ALA A 154 19.46 8.00 2.12
CA ALA A 154 18.37 7.14 1.67
C ALA A 154 18.57 6.70 0.21
N TYR A 155 18.97 7.62 -0.67
CA TYR A 155 19.31 7.30 -2.05
C TYR A 155 20.44 6.24 -2.14
N ASN A 156 21.53 6.44 -1.38
CA ASN A 156 22.64 5.49 -1.37
C ASN A 156 22.20 4.11 -0.86
N ARG A 157 21.38 4.04 0.17
CA ARG A 157 20.79 2.77 0.64
C ARG A 157 19.99 2.07 -0.47
N ILE A 158 19.15 2.81 -1.20
CA ILE A 158 18.40 2.27 -2.34
C ILE A 158 19.36 1.69 -3.38
N VAL A 159 20.40 2.44 -3.74
CA VAL A 159 21.42 2.00 -4.70
C VAL A 159 22.11 0.72 -4.23
N ASP A 160 22.47 0.61 -2.95
CA ASP A 160 23.13 -0.57 -2.39
C ASP A 160 22.22 -1.81 -2.42
N TYR A 161 20.95 -1.68 -2.02
CA TYR A 161 19.99 -2.78 -2.13
C TYR A 161 19.75 -3.22 -3.58
N VAL A 162 19.74 -2.27 -4.52
CA VAL A 162 19.59 -2.60 -5.95
C VAL A 162 20.85 -3.32 -6.47
N ARG A 163 22.06 -2.95 -6.04
CA ARG A 163 23.31 -3.65 -6.39
C ARG A 163 23.32 -5.09 -5.91
N ASP A 164 22.80 -5.34 -4.71
CA ASP A 164 22.75 -6.69 -4.14
C ASP A 164 21.85 -7.61 -4.97
N VAL A 165 20.79 -7.10 -5.56
CA VAL A 165 19.81 -7.87 -6.36
C VAL A 165 20.15 -7.87 -7.85
N VAL A 166 20.80 -6.81 -8.35
CA VAL A 166 21.20 -6.63 -9.75
C VAL A 166 22.71 -6.42 -9.82
N PRO A 167 23.52 -7.48 -9.83
CA PRO A 167 24.98 -7.38 -9.65
C PRO A 167 25.72 -6.53 -10.69
N GLN A 168 25.16 -6.37 -11.90
CA GLN A 168 25.72 -5.50 -12.93
C GLN A 168 25.40 -4.01 -12.74
N PHE A 169 24.45 -3.68 -11.87
CA PHE A 169 24.02 -2.31 -11.63
C PHE A 169 25.09 -1.54 -10.83
N GLN A 170 25.53 -0.39 -11.33
CA GLN A 170 26.45 0.49 -10.63
C GLN A 170 25.71 1.63 -9.94
N ASP A 171 24.91 2.40 -10.70
CA ASP A 171 24.16 3.55 -10.19
C ASP A 171 23.08 3.97 -11.20
N PHE A 172 22.12 4.77 -10.75
CA PHE A 172 21.17 5.41 -11.64
C PHE A 172 21.81 6.61 -12.36
N TYR A 173 21.41 6.82 -13.61
CA TYR A 173 21.76 8.01 -14.38
C TYR A 173 20.51 8.89 -14.54
N LEU A 174 20.37 9.88 -13.65
CA LEU A 174 19.17 10.69 -13.48
C LEU A 174 19.43 12.13 -13.94
N GLU A 175 19.68 12.32 -15.23
CA GLU A 175 19.92 13.63 -15.85
C GLU A 175 18.70 14.04 -16.67
N PRO A 176 17.97 15.12 -16.27
CA PRO A 176 16.81 15.62 -17.00
C PRO A 176 17.21 16.23 -18.34
N VAL A 177 16.33 16.08 -19.31
CA VAL A 177 16.43 16.76 -20.62
C VAL A 177 15.12 17.47 -20.89
N GLY A 178 15.16 18.80 -21.02
CA GLY A 178 13.97 19.59 -21.31
C GLY A 178 12.86 19.49 -20.23
N GLY A 179 13.23 19.31 -18.96
CA GLY A 179 12.27 19.16 -17.87
C GLY A 179 11.66 17.75 -17.74
N ILE A 180 12.06 16.82 -18.57
CA ILE A 180 11.63 15.41 -18.55
C ILE A 180 12.79 14.53 -18.10
N ILE A 181 12.49 13.53 -17.26
CA ILE A 181 13.46 12.56 -16.78
C ILE A 181 12.98 11.14 -17.09
N SER A 182 13.91 10.28 -17.49
CA SER A 182 13.70 8.84 -17.67
C SER A 182 14.64 8.04 -16.78
N LEU A 183 14.23 6.86 -16.39
CA LEU A 183 15.07 5.94 -15.62
C LEU A 183 16.15 5.37 -16.54
N ARG A 184 17.38 5.78 -16.31
CA ARG A 184 18.58 5.22 -16.93
C ARG A 184 19.56 4.77 -15.87
N TRP A 185 20.45 3.88 -16.21
CA TRP A 185 21.40 3.32 -15.27
C TRP A 185 22.76 3.02 -15.91
N ILE A 186 23.76 2.83 -15.09
CA ILE A 186 25.15 2.55 -15.44
C ILE A 186 25.44 1.10 -15.03
N ASP A 187 25.96 0.32 -15.97
CA ASP A 187 26.48 -1.01 -15.74
C ASP A 187 27.96 -0.91 -15.28
N ASN A 188 28.34 -1.70 -14.27
CA ASN A 188 29.71 -1.68 -13.74
C ASN A 188 30.77 -2.22 -14.70
N SER A 189 30.37 -2.96 -15.75
CA SER A 189 31.23 -3.46 -16.83
C SER A 189 31.28 -2.53 -18.06
N ALA A 190 30.37 -1.55 -18.16
CA ALA A 190 30.22 -0.64 -19.31
C ALA A 190 29.88 0.79 -18.84
N THR A 191 30.79 1.38 -18.08
CA THR A 191 30.56 2.69 -17.42
C THR A 191 30.44 3.88 -18.36
N ASP A 192 30.79 3.76 -19.62
CA ASP A 192 30.63 4.74 -20.68
C ASP A 192 29.27 4.68 -21.41
N TYR A 193 28.50 3.59 -21.17
CA TYR A 193 27.17 3.40 -21.75
C TYR A 193 26.05 3.69 -20.75
N ARG A 194 24.92 4.19 -21.22
CA ARG A 194 23.72 4.48 -20.40
C ARG A 194 22.59 3.58 -20.82
N PHE A 195 22.31 2.60 -19.97
CA PHE A 195 21.21 1.66 -20.15
C PHE A 195 19.87 2.33 -19.83
N ASN A 196 18.81 1.94 -20.53
CA ASN A 196 17.45 2.42 -20.28
C ASN A 196 16.69 1.46 -19.35
N ALA A 197 15.56 1.93 -18.81
CA ALA A 197 14.65 1.12 -17.97
C ALA A 197 14.20 -0.18 -18.66
N TYR A 198 14.09 -0.19 -19.99
CA TYR A 198 13.70 -1.37 -20.78
C TYR A 198 14.69 -2.54 -20.70
N GLN A 199 15.90 -2.29 -20.27
CA GLN A 199 16.95 -3.30 -20.12
C GLN A 199 17.01 -3.93 -18.72
N PHE A 200 16.22 -3.43 -17.78
CA PHE A 200 15.94 -4.15 -16.56
C PHE A 200 14.95 -5.31 -16.79
N SER A 201 15.12 -6.40 -16.07
CA SER A 201 14.07 -7.42 -15.97
C SER A 201 12.83 -6.86 -15.24
N ASP A 202 11.68 -7.50 -15.41
CA ASP A 202 10.45 -7.09 -14.73
C ASP A 202 10.58 -7.15 -13.19
N GLY A 203 11.24 -8.19 -12.67
CA GLY A 203 11.53 -8.28 -11.24
C GLY A 203 12.48 -7.17 -10.77
N SER A 204 13.52 -6.85 -11.56
CA SER A 204 14.49 -5.79 -11.19
C SER A 204 13.82 -4.42 -11.09
N ILE A 205 12.98 -4.04 -12.05
CA ILE A 205 12.34 -2.72 -12.01
C ILE A 205 11.28 -2.61 -10.90
N ARG A 206 10.56 -3.69 -10.59
CA ARG A 206 9.67 -3.76 -9.43
C ARG A 206 10.45 -3.62 -8.14
N PHE A 207 11.56 -4.34 -7.99
CA PHE A 207 12.42 -4.25 -6.82
C PHE A 207 12.93 -2.83 -6.61
N ILE A 208 13.35 -2.13 -7.68
CA ILE A 208 13.76 -0.71 -7.61
C ILE A 208 12.63 0.18 -7.09
N ALA A 209 11.40 -0.01 -7.58
CA ALA A 209 10.23 0.77 -7.12
C ALA A 209 9.90 0.49 -5.64
N LEU A 210 9.97 -0.78 -5.21
CA LEU A 210 9.79 -1.20 -3.82
C LEU A 210 10.89 -0.63 -2.92
N ALA A 211 12.16 -0.67 -3.35
CA ALA A 211 13.27 -0.07 -2.61
C ALA A 211 13.10 1.45 -2.46
N ALA A 212 12.71 2.14 -3.54
CA ALA A 212 12.42 3.58 -3.49
C ALA A 212 11.27 3.91 -2.53
N LEU A 213 10.23 3.06 -2.47
CA LEU A 213 9.08 3.22 -1.57
C LEU A 213 9.45 2.95 -0.11
N LEU A 214 10.14 1.85 0.17
CA LEU A 214 10.32 1.34 1.53
C LEU A 214 11.55 1.93 2.24
N LEU A 215 12.56 2.39 1.49
CA LEU A 215 13.79 2.98 2.04
C LEU A 215 13.81 4.51 2.00
N GLN A 216 12.71 5.15 1.60
CA GLN A 216 12.60 6.61 1.62
C GLN A 216 12.67 7.14 3.07
N PRO A 217 13.04 8.41 3.27
CA PRO A 217 13.05 9.02 4.61
C PRO A 217 11.64 9.03 5.24
N ALA A 218 11.58 8.91 6.57
CA ALA A 218 10.33 8.92 7.33
C ALA A 218 9.45 10.17 7.03
N GLN A 219 10.08 11.32 6.73
CA GLN A 219 9.38 12.58 6.43
C GLN A 219 8.63 12.56 5.10
N THR A 220 9.01 11.69 4.17
CA THR A 220 8.37 11.54 2.85
C THR A 220 7.47 10.29 2.79
N MET A 221 7.58 9.42 3.80
CA MET A 221 6.88 8.14 3.84
C MET A 221 5.39 8.32 4.16
N PRO A 222 4.48 7.63 3.48
CA PRO A 222 3.08 7.57 3.89
C PRO A 222 2.92 6.94 5.27
N ASN A 223 1.90 7.35 6.04
CA ASN A 223 1.62 6.75 7.35
C ASN A 223 1.18 5.29 7.25
N VAL A 224 0.48 4.95 6.18
CA VAL A 224 0.04 3.58 5.86
C VAL A 224 0.41 3.27 4.42
N ILE A 225 1.17 2.19 4.24
CA ILE A 225 1.57 1.63 2.95
C ILE A 225 0.83 0.31 2.77
N ILE A 226 0.06 0.20 1.70
CA ILE A 226 -0.63 -1.04 1.34
C ILE A 226 -0.01 -1.55 0.04
N LEU A 227 0.47 -2.80 0.07
CA LEU A 227 1.08 -3.49 -1.06
C LEU A 227 0.30 -4.78 -1.38
N ASP A 228 0.06 -4.99 -2.65
CA ASP A 228 -0.56 -6.21 -3.16
C ASP A 228 0.46 -7.03 -3.93
N GLU A 229 0.70 -8.28 -3.51
CA GLU A 229 1.67 -9.23 -4.07
C GLU A 229 3.04 -8.56 -4.46
N PRO A 230 3.71 -7.87 -3.54
CA PRO A 230 4.94 -7.13 -3.88
C PRO A 230 6.09 -8.04 -4.33
N GLU A 231 6.06 -9.32 -3.96
CA GLU A 231 7.07 -10.32 -4.31
C GLU A 231 6.93 -10.89 -5.73
N LEU A 232 5.86 -10.56 -6.44
CA LEU A 232 5.57 -11.16 -7.73
C LEU A 232 6.69 -10.92 -8.75
N GLY A 233 7.28 -12.02 -9.25
CA GLY A 233 8.36 -12.00 -10.23
C GLY A 233 9.74 -11.67 -9.65
N LEU A 234 9.88 -11.60 -8.32
CA LEU A 234 11.17 -11.45 -7.66
C LEU A 234 11.86 -12.81 -7.50
N HIS A 235 13.18 -12.78 -7.57
CA HIS A 235 14.02 -13.94 -7.21
C HIS A 235 13.97 -14.15 -5.67
N PRO A 236 14.07 -15.39 -5.13
CA PRO A 236 14.05 -15.65 -3.69
C PRO A 236 14.97 -14.75 -2.86
N TYR A 237 16.18 -14.49 -3.34
CA TYR A 237 17.09 -13.54 -2.69
C TYR A 237 16.53 -12.13 -2.61
N ALA A 238 15.86 -11.67 -3.67
CA ALA A 238 15.21 -10.35 -3.67
C ALA A 238 14.00 -10.30 -2.72
N ILE A 239 13.30 -11.43 -2.50
CA ILE A 239 12.21 -11.54 -1.52
C ILE A 239 12.76 -11.37 -0.10
N SER A 240 13.90 -11.96 0.23
CA SER A 240 14.52 -11.75 1.55
C SER A 240 14.94 -10.29 1.76
N GLN A 241 15.50 -9.63 0.74
CA GLN A 241 15.82 -8.20 0.80
C GLN A 241 14.55 -7.34 0.94
N LEU A 242 13.46 -7.70 0.24
CA LEU A 242 12.15 -7.05 0.38
C LEU A 242 11.62 -7.16 1.80
N ALA A 243 11.71 -8.33 2.42
CA ALA A 243 11.27 -8.52 3.80
C ALA A 243 12.03 -7.64 4.79
N GLU A 244 13.35 -7.48 4.63
CA GLU A 244 14.15 -6.57 5.45
C GLU A 244 13.74 -5.10 5.25
N MET A 245 13.51 -4.67 4.01
CA MET A 245 13.02 -3.31 3.73
C MET A 245 11.63 -3.06 4.33
N ILE A 246 10.74 -4.05 4.33
CA ILE A 246 9.41 -3.96 4.94
C ILE A 246 9.53 -3.78 6.46
N LYS A 247 10.38 -4.57 7.12
CA LYS A 247 10.63 -4.45 8.57
C LYS A 247 11.20 -3.08 8.93
N ASP A 248 12.11 -2.56 8.14
CA ASP A 248 12.68 -1.23 8.35
C ASP A 248 11.62 -0.13 8.17
N ALA A 249 10.84 -0.18 7.09
CA ALA A 249 9.74 0.74 6.85
C ALA A 249 8.68 0.70 7.96
N SER A 250 8.42 -0.48 8.55
CA SER A 250 7.42 -0.67 9.60
C SER A 250 7.75 0.05 10.92
N ILE A 251 8.98 0.50 11.10
CA ILE A 251 9.39 1.36 12.22
C ILE A 251 8.76 2.75 12.11
N HIS A 252 8.47 3.21 10.88
CA HIS A 252 8.02 4.57 10.59
C HIS A 252 6.59 4.66 10.04
N ALA A 253 6.09 3.57 9.46
CA ALA A 253 4.77 3.49 8.83
C ALA A 253 4.10 2.16 9.15
N GLN A 254 2.78 2.10 9.11
CA GLN A 254 2.07 0.83 9.09
C GLN A 254 2.16 0.24 7.68
N VAL A 255 2.76 -0.94 7.54
CA VAL A 255 2.86 -1.64 6.26
C VAL A 255 1.88 -2.81 6.26
N ILE A 256 0.97 -2.83 5.30
CA ILE A 256 -0.03 -3.89 5.10
C ILE A 256 0.25 -4.56 3.76
N ILE A 257 0.43 -5.87 3.77
CA ILE A 257 0.78 -6.63 2.58
C ILE A 257 -0.26 -7.73 2.36
N ALA A 258 -0.84 -7.77 1.18
CA ALA A 258 -1.56 -8.92 0.69
C ALA A 258 -0.57 -9.82 -0.09
N THR A 259 -0.44 -11.09 0.30
CA THR A 259 0.50 -12.01 -0.35
C THR A 259 -0.01 -13.43 -0.32
N GLN A 260 0.40 -14.20 -1.32
CA GLN A 260 0.25 -15.66 -1.40
C GLN A 260 1.62 -16.36 -1.40
N SER A 261 2.70 -15.63 -1.16
CA SER A 261 4.07 -16.15 -1.17
C SER A 261 4.46 -16.77 0.17
N LYS A 262 4.73 -18.06 0.16
CA LYS A 262 5.29 -18.77 1.30
C LYS A 262 6.67 -18.24 1.68
N ASP A 263 7.50 -17.93 0.68
CA ASP A 263 8.84 -17.41 0.89
C ASP A 263 8.79 -16.07 1.63
N LEU A 264 7.84 -15.19 1.27
CA LEU A 264 7.71 -13.90 1.94
C LEU A 264 7.17 -14.05 3.36
N VAL A 265 6.15 -14.89 3.56
CA VAL A 265 5.49 -15.11 4.86
C VAL A 265 6.48 -15.66 5.91
N ASP A 266 7.42 -16.53 5.52
CA ASP A 266 8.42 -17.12 6.43
C ASP A 266 9.44 -16.12 6.98
N HIS A 267 9.47 -14.89 6.44
CA HIS A 267 10.32 -13.81 6.97
C HIS A 267 9.65 -13.02 8.11
N PHE A 268 8.38 -13.26 8.43
CA PHE A 268 7.62 -12.51 9.45
C PHE A 268 7.20 -13.40 10.60
N ASP A 269 6.97 -12.79 11.76
CA ASP A 269 6.43 -13.50 12.90
C ASP A 269 4.96 -13.82 12.68
N ILE A 270 4.50 -14.95 13.23
CA ILE A 270 3.09 -15.37 13.08
C ILE A 270 2.11 -14.32 13.63
N GLY A 271 2.54 -13.54 14.63
CA GLY A 271 1.77 -12.43 15.17
C GLY A 271 1.60 -11.24 14.22
N ASP A 272 2.33 -11.20 13.09
CA ASP A 272 2.15 -10.20 12.05
C ASP A 272 1.18 -10.66 10.96
N ILE A 273 0.72 -11.91 11.05
CA ILE A 273 -0.08 -12.56 9.99
C ILE A 273 -1.56 -12.44 10.28
N SER A 274 -2.31 -12.09 9.26
CA SER A 274 -3.77 -12.19 9.23
C SER A 274 -4.20 -13.10 8.09
N VAL A 275 -5.01 -14.10 8.41
CA VAL A 275 -5.52 -15.07 7.43
C VAL A 275 -6.87 -14.59 6.90
N VAL A 276 -7.02 -14.62 5.59
CA VAL A 276 -8.23 -14.20 4.88
C VAL A 276 -8.92 -15.44 4.31
N GLU A 277 -10.15 -15.68 4.73
CA GLU A 277 -10.95 -16.84 4.30
C GLU A 277 -12.37 -16.44 3.92
N MET A 278 -12.96 -17.20 3.03
CA MET A 278 -14.39 -17.07 2.72
C MET A 278 -15.20 -18.04 3.59
N ASN A 279 -16.12 -17.50 4.38
CA ASN A 279 -17.07 -18.30 5.13
C ASN A 279 -18.08 -18.93 4.15
N LYS A 280 -18.15 -20.26 4.13
CA LYS A 280 -19.00 -21.02 3.20
C LYS A 280 -20.50 -20.81 3.40
N GLU A 281 -20.94 -20.56 4.63
CA GLU A 281 -22.36 -20.40 4.94
C GLU A 281 -22.86 -19.01 4.57
N THR A 282 -22.09 -17.97 4.94
CA THR A 282 -22.46 -16.58 4.71
C THR A 282 -21.97 -16.05 3.37
N GLN A 283 -21.02 -16.75 2.71
CA GLN A 283 -20.29 -16.29 1.53
C GLN A 283 -19.57 -14.94 1.75
N ALA A 284 -19.29 -14.61 3.00
CA ALA A 284 -18.58 -13.40 3.39
C ALA A 284 -17.11 -13.71 3.66
N THR A 285 -16.24 -12.76 3.35
CA THR A 285 -14.83 -12.82 3.72
C THR A 285 -14.66 -12.53 5.21
N SER A 286 -13.89 -13.36 5.89
CA SER A 286 -13.42 -13.14 7.27
C SER A 286 -11.92 -12.92 7.28
N VAL A 287 -11.47 -12.04 8.16
CA VAL A 287 -10.05 -11.78 8.40
C VAL A 287 -9.76 -12.13 9.85
N THR A 288 -8.85 -13.07 10.07
CA THR A 288 -8.47 -13.55 11.41
C THR A 288 -7.00 -13.24 11.66
N HIS A 289 -6.72 -12.41 12.64
CA HIS A 289 -5.36 -12.13 13.07
C HIS A 289 -4.86 -13.29 13.97
N LEU A 290 -3.65 -13.77 13.72
CA LEU A 290 -3.11 -14.92 14.44
C LEU A 290 -2.46 -14.49 15.77
N ASP A 291 -2.76 -15.21 16.85
CA ASP A 291 -2.09 -15.00 18.15
C ASP A 291 -0.88 -15.93 18.26
N ALA A 292 0.31 -15.38 18.35
CA ALA A 292 1.57 -16.12 18.50
C ALA A 292 1.55 -17.11 19.69
N LYS A 293 0.75 -16.85 20.74
CA LYS A 293 0.63 -17.74 21.90
C LYS A 293 -0.06 -19.05 21.56
N GLU A 294 -1.01 -19.05 20.64
CA GLU A 294 -1.74 -20.25 20.25
C GLU A 294 -0.86 -21.20 19.43
N TYR A 295 0.12 -20.67 18.71
CA TYR A 295 0.96 -21.41 17.78
C TYR A 295 2.39 -21.68 18.29
N HIS A 296 2.75 -21.25 19.50
CA HIS A 296 4.13 -21.32 20.00
C HIS A 296 4.72 -22.75 20.03
N LEU A 297 3.91 -23.79 20.28
CA LEU A 297 4.37 -25.18 20.23
C LEU A 297 4.62 -25.67 18.80
N TRP A 298 3.82 -25.19 17.86
CA TRP A 298 3.96 -25.55 16.45
C TRP A 298 5.21 -24.91 15.85
N LEU A 299 5.49 -23.64 16.19
CA LEU A 299 6.64 -22.87 15.71
C LEU A 299 7.99 -23.39 16.17
N GLN A 300 8.01 -24.32 17.16
CA GLN A 300 9.24 -25.01 17.55
C GLN A 300 9.74 -26.01 16.49
N ASN A 301 8.84 -26.48 15.62
CA ASN A 301 9.14 -27.54 14.66
C ASN A 301 8.74 -27.20 13.20
N TYR A 302 7.97 -26.14 12.99
CA TYR A 302 7.43 -25.76 11.69
C TYR A 302 7.59 -24.27 11.45
N THR A 303 7.80 -23.89 10.17
CA THR A 303 7.72 -22.50 9.73
C THR A 303 6.25 -22.07 9.57
N VAL A 304 6.01 -20.77 9.40
CA VAL A 304 4.64 -20.24 9.18
C VAL A 304 4.04 -20.81 7.90
N SER A 305 4.83 -20.91 6.83
CA SER A 305 4.40 -21.47 5.56
C SER A 305 4.05 -22.97 5.66
N GLU A 306 4.78 -23.74 6.47
CA GLU A 306 4.45 -25.14 6.73
C GLU A 306 3.16 -25.31 7.53
N LEU A 307 2.87 -24.41 8.47
CA LEU A 307 1.59 -24.38 9.19
C LEU A 307 0.44 -24.04 8.24
N TRP A 308 0.67 -23.12 7.32
CA TRP A 308 -0.29 -22.82 6.24
C TRP A 308 -0.53 -24.03 5.34
N ASP A 309 0.53 -24.70 4.87
CA ASP A 309 0.43 -25.92 4.06
C ASP A 309 -0.34 -27.05 4.74
N LYS A 310 -0.22 -27.16 6.04
CA LYS A 310 -0.95 -28.16 6.84
C LYS A 310 -2.37 -27.70 7.18
N ASN A 311 -2.76 -26.50 6.77
CA ASN A 311 -4.03 -25.86 7.11
C ASN A 311 -4.27 -25.71 8.62
N ILE A 312 -3.19 -25.57 9.39
CA ILE A 312 -3.27 -25.37 10.84
C ILE A 312 -3.69 -23.94 11.17
N ILE A 313 -3.20 -22.96 10.36
CA ILE A 313 -3.55 -21.55 10.51
C ILE A 313 -4.72 -21.11 9.60
N GLY A 314 -5.28 -22.02 8.78
CA GLY A 314 -6.32 -21.68 7.81
C GLY A 314 -5.77 -21.12 6.50
N GLY A 315 -6.64 -20.46 5.70
CA GLY A 315 -6.26 -19.77 4.46
C GLY A 315 -6.12 -20.66 3.22
N ARG A 316 -6.47 -21.93 3.30
CA ARG A 316 -6.56 -22.79 2.11
C ARG A 316 -7.86 -22.54 1.34
N PRO A 317 -7.82 -22.50 0.00
CA PRO A 317 -9.03 -22.58 -0.82
C PRO A 317 -9.80 -23.87 -0.48
N VAL A 318 -11.06 -23.76 -0.15
CA VAL A 318 -11.92 -24.88 0.28
C VAL A 318 -13.02 -25.11 -0.74
#